data_7bf69de0f7fefd8ced866862f884a297
#
_entry.id   7bf69de0f7fefd8ced866862f884a297
#
_cell.length_a   1.000
_cell.length_b   1.000
_cell.length_c   1.000
_cell.angle_alpha   90.00
_cell.angle_beta   90.00
_cell.angle_gamma   90.00
#
_symmetry.space_group_name_H-M   'P 1'
#
loop_
_entity.id
_entity.type
_entity.pdbx_description
1 polymer ?
#
loop_
_entity_poly.entity_id
_entity_poly.type
_entity_poly.pdbx_seq_one_letter_code
_entity_poly.pdbx_strand_id
1 'polypeptide(L)'
;MDAKRYELNIQLAQMLKGGVIMDVTNVEQAKIAEEAGAVAVMALERVPADIRKQGGVARMSDPAMITEIKKVVSIPVMAKARIGHFVEAQLLEAMRIDYIDESEVLTPADEECHIDKTKFLIPFVCGARNLGEALRRIAEGAAMIRTKGEAGTGNVVEAVRHMRTMNREIRQLAQMPVEEVTGFAKTNGLPYELALKVKELGRLPVVNFAAGGIATPADAALMMQLG
;
A
#
# COMPACT_ATOMS: atom_id res chain seq x y z
N MET A 1 17.88 1.55 7.06
CA MET A 1 17.48 0.11 7.04
C MET A 1 18.53 -0.66 6.25
N ASP A 2 19.05 -1.77 6.75
CA ASP A 2 19.97 -2.62 5.99
C ASP A 2 19.20 -3.54 5.01
N ALA A 3 19.95 -4.17 4.08
CA ALA A 3 19.35 -5.03 3.06
C ALA A 3 18.61 -6.25 3.65
N LYS A 4 19.09 -6.82 4.75
CA LYS A 4 18.46 -7.97 5.42
C LYS A 4 17.12 -7.58 6.04
N ARG A 5 17.06 -6.38 6.64
CA ARG A 5 15.81 -5.87 7.20
C ARG A 5 14.79 -5.57 6.11
N TYR A 6 15.23 -5.00 4.99
CA TYR A 6 14.34 -4.75 3.87
C TYR A 6 13.78 -6.05 3.28
N GLU A 7 14.62 -7.06 3.11
CA GLU A 7 14.18 -8.38 2.66
C GLU A 7 13.14 -8.99 3.61
N LEU A 8 13.38 -8.91 4.93
CA LEU A 8 12.39 -9.35 5.92
C LEU A 8 11.07 -8.60 5.78
N ASN A 9 11.10 -7.30 5.57
CA ASN A 9 9.89 -6.50 5.38
C ASN A 9 9.11 -6.94 4.13
N ILE A 10 9.79 -7.26 3.03
CA ILE A 10 9.17 -7.82 1.82
C ILE A 10 8.52 -9.18 2.13
N GLN A 11 9.21 -10.05 2.86
CA GLN A 11 8.68 -11.36 3.24
C GLN A 11 7.46 -11.26 4.15
N LEU A 12 7.47 -10.36 5.12
CA LEU A 12 6.31 -10.07 5.97
C LEU A 12 5.10 -9.62 5.13
N ALA A 13 5.30 -8.70 4.19
CA ALA A 13 4.24 -8.27 3.28
C ALA A 13 3.75 -9.41 2.36
N GLN A 14 4.66 -10.29 1.90
CA GLN A 14 4.33 -11.44 1.07
C GLN A 14 3.44 -12.46 1.79
N MET A 15 3.52 -12.56 3.12
CA MET A 15 2.64 -13.44 3.90
C MET A 15 1.16 -13.05 3.82
N LEU A 16 0.84 -11.81 3.50
CA LEU A 16 -0.53 -11.33 3.35
C LEU A 16 -1.12 -11.62 1.97
N LYS A 17 -0.31 -12.09 1.01
CA LYS A 17 -0.72 -12.34 -0.38
C LYS A 17 -1.89 -13.32 -0.46
N GLY A 18 -2.89 -12.97 -1.27
CA GLY A 18 -4.08 -13.80 -1.47
C GLY A 18 -5.14 -13.63 -0.39
N GLY A 19 -4.88 -12.80 0.63
CA GLY A 19 -5.83 -12.48 1.68
C GLY A 19 -6.53 -11.15 1.48
N VAL A 20 -7.47 -10.85 2.37
CA VAL A 20 -8.20 -9.59 2.41
C VAL A 20 -7.73 -8.77 3.61
N ILE A 21 -7.42 -7.49 3.37
CA ILE A 21 -7.11 -6.51 4.40
C ILE A 21 -8.36 -5.65 4.58
N MET A 22 -8.91 -5.61 5.81
CA MET A 22 -10.16 -4.91 6.09
C MET A 22 -9.90 -3.56 6.76
N ASP A 23 -10.50 -2.50 6.20
CA ASP A 23 -10.57 -1.19 6.86
C ASP A 23 -11.53 -1.28 8.04
N VAL A 24 -11.10 -0.84 9.23
CA VAL A 24 -11.87 -0.86 10.48
C VAL A 24 -11.75 0.46 11.22
N THR A 25 -12.85 0.92 11.84
CA THR A 25 -12.90 2.21 12.53
C THR A 25 -13.07 2.07 14.05
N ASN A 26 -13.20 0.86 14.57
CA ASN A 26 -13.33 0.57 15.98
C ASN A 26 -12.99 -0.89 16.30
N VAL A 27 -12.94 -1.20 17.59
CA VAL A 27 -12.61 -2.52 18.14
C VAL A 27 -13.59 -3.62 17.70
N GLU A 28 -14.89 -3.31 17.62
CA GLU A 28 -15.91 -4.27 17.22
C GLU A 28 -15.74 -4.71 15.76
N GLN A 29 -15.54 -3.74 14.86
CA GLN A 29 -15.25 -4.04 13.44
C GLN A 29 -13.96 -4.84 13.27
N ALA A 30 -12.93 -4.56 14.08
CA ALA A 30 -11.67 -5.30 14.02
C ALA A 30 -11.86 -6.78 14.38
N LYS A 31 -12.63 -7.09 15.42
CA LYS A 31 -12.97 -8.47 15.78
C LYS A 31 -13.78 -9.17 14.69
N ILE A 32 -14.79 -8.51 14.16
CA ILE A 32 -15.61 -9.06 13.05
C ILE A 32 -14.71 -9.35 11.84
N ALA A 33 -13.78 -8.46 11.50
CA ALA A 33 -12.86 -8.66 10.39
C ALA A 33 -11.96 -9.89 10.59
N GLU A 34 -11.39 -10.06 11.78
CA GLU A 34 -10.58 -11.22 12.13
C GLU A 34 -11.40 -12.53 12.10
N GLU A 35 -12.59 -12.54 12.71
CA GLU A 35 -13.51 -13.68 12.70
C GLU A 35 -13.94 -14.06 11.28
N ALA A 36 -14.09 -13.08 10.38
CA ALA A 36 -14.38 -13.29 8.97
C ALA A 36 -13.18 -13.79 8.15
N GLY A 37 -12.00 -13.90 8.75
CA GLY A 37 -10.80 -14.43 8.10
C GLY A 37 -9.94 -13.38 7.38
N ALA A 38 -10.04 -12.11 7.74
CA ALA A 38 -9.11 -11.09 7.25
C ALA A 38 -7.67 -11.45 7.65
N VAL A 39 -6.71 -11.19 6.77
CA VAL A 39 -5.27 -11.44 7.04
C VAL A 39 -4.59 -10.28 7.75
N ALA A 40 -5.21 -9.11 7.73
CA ALA A 40 -4.81 -7.91 8.45
C ALA A 40 -5.99 -6.93 8.54
N VAL A 41 -5.90 -5.97 9.44
CA VAL A 41 -6.82 -4.83 9.50
C VAL A 41 -6.07 -3.52 9.31
N MET A 42 -6.74 -2.55 8.67
CA MET A 42 -6.27 -1.17 8.54
C MET A 42 -7.08 -0.30 9.49
N ALA A 43 -6.43 0.21 10.53
CA ALA A 43 -7.07 1.11 11.49
C ALA A 43 -7.26 2.50 10.88
N LEU A 44 -8.51 2.94 10.76
CA LEU A 44 -8.94 4.23 10.22
C LEU A 44 -9.82 4.95 11.24
N GLU A 45 -9.63 6.24 11.42
CA GLU A 45 -10.57 7.03 12.24
C GLU A 45 -11.88 7.30 11.49
N ARG A 46 -11.78 7.50 10.17
CA ARG A 46 -12.92 7.73 9.27
C ARG A 46 -12.69 7.09 7.92
N VAL A 47 -13.78 6.70 7.30
CA VAL A 47 -13.74 6.24 5.92
C VAL A 47 -13.33 7.42 5.01
N PRO A 48 -12.36 7.26 4.08
CA PRO A 48 -11.85 8.34 3.26
C PRO A 48 -12.92 9.14 2.50
N ALA A 49 -14.02 8.50 2.10
CA ALA A 49 -15.15 9.17 1.47
C ALA A 49 -15.84 10.19 2.39
N ASP A 50 -15.92 9.91 3.69
CA ASP A 50 -16.55 10.80 4.67
C ASP A 50 -15.68 12.02 4.98
N ILE A 51 -14.36 11.83 5.02
CA ILE A 51 -13.41 12.94 5.19
C ILE A 51 -13.55 13.95 4.05
N ARG A 52 -13.65 13.46 2.80
CA ARG A 52 -13.82 14.33 1.63
C ARG A 52 -15.13 15.12 1.62
N LYS A 53 -16.21 14.54 2.14
CA LYS A 53 -17.53 15.21 2.24
C LYS A 53 -17.55 16.32 3.29
N GLN A 54 -16.81 16.16 4.38
CA GLN A 54 -16.81 17.09 5.51
C GLN A 54 -15.81 18.23 5.36
N GLY A 55 -14.87 18.12 4.42
CA GLY A 55 -13.75 19.05 4.26
C GLY A 55 -12.75 18.97 5.43
N GLY A 56 -11.68 19.76 5.35
CA GLY A 56 -10.65 19.83 6.40
C GLY A 56 -9.44 18.92 6.14
N VAL A 57 -8.57 18.83 7.14
CA VAL A 57 -7.31 18.08 7.07
C VAL A 57 -7.50 16.68 7.61
N ALA A 58 -7.35 15.68 6.75
CA ALA A 58 -7.33 14.28 7.14
C ALA A 58 -5.93 13.91 7.65
N ARG A 59 -5.83 13.48 8.90
CA ARG A 59 -4.58 13.13 9.59
C ARG A 59 -4.53 11.64 9.92
N MET A 60 -3.39 11.22 10.46
CA MET A 60 -3.23 9.93 11.13
C MET A 60 -4.34 9.74 12.18
N SER A 61 -4.84 8.52 12.30
CA SER A 61 -5.86 8.15 13.30
C SER A 61 -5.33 8.31 14.74
N ASP A 62 -6.25 8.48 15.69
CA ASP A 62 -5.92 8.60 17.11
C ASP A 62 -5.09 7.40 17.61
N PRO A 63 -3.92 7.62 18.21
CA PRO A 63 -3.09 6.57 18.78
C PRO A 63 -3.81 5.67 19.80
N ALA A 64 -4.75 6.23 20.58
CA ALA A 64 -5.53 5.45 21.56
C ALA A 64 -6.41 4.42 20.84
N MET A 65 -7.14 4.82 19.80
CA MET A 65 -7.98 3.92 19.01
C MET A 65 -7.15 2.81 18.34
N ILE A 66 -6.01 3.16 17.73
CA ILE A 66 -5.11 2.18 17.12
C ILE A 66 -4.63 1.17 18.16
N THR A 67 -4.26 1.65 19.36
CA THR A 67 -3.81 0.81 20.46
C THR A 67 -4.91 -0.14 20.96
N GLU A 68 -6.15 0.32 21.02
CA GLU A 68 -7.30 -0.51 21.41
C GLU A 68 -7.57 -1.61 20.37
N ILE A 69 -7.57 -1.28 19.10
CA ILE A 69 -7.71 -2.27 18.02
C ILE A 69 -6.60 -3.32 18.14
N LYS A 70 -5.34 -2.89 18.29
CA LYS A 70 -4.20 -3.78 18.40
C LYS A 70 -4.25 -4.77 19.58
N LYS A 71 -4.95 -4.40 20.66
CA LYS A 71 -5.11 -5.29 21.85
C LYS A 71 -6.11 -6.43 21.64
N VAL A 72 -7.01 -6.32 20.69
CA VAL A 72 -8.16 -7.22 20.56
C VAL A 72 -8.10 -8.16 19.37
N VAL A 73 -7.15 -7.98 18.47
CA VAL A 73 -6.91 -8.85 17.32
C VAL A 73 -5.52 -9.48 17.40
N SER A 74 -5.37 -10.68 16.84
CA SER A 74 -4.11 -11.39 16.72
C SER A 74 -3.47 -11.22 15.33
N ILE A 75 -4.25 -10.80 14.34
CA ILE A 75 -3.77 -10.48 12.99
C ILE A 75 -3.08 -9.12 12.94
N PRO A 76 -2.18 -8.89 11.96
CA PRO A 76 -1.47 -7.63 11.80
C PRO A 76 -2.39 -6.41 11.73
N VAL A 77 -1.96 -5.34 12.40
CA VAL A 77 -2.64 -4.03 12.37
C VAL A 77 -1.81 -3.04 11.58
N MET A 78 -2.43 -2.46 10.56
CA MET A 78 -1.88 -1.39 9.74
C MET A 78 -2.46 -0.05 10.17
N ALA A 79 -1.68 1.02 9.99
CA ALA A 79 -2.17 2.39 10.18
C ALA A 79 -1.60 3.33 9.10
N LYS A 80 -2.30 4.45 8.86
CA LYS A 80 -1.93 5.40 7.80
C LYS A 80 -1.16 6.58 8.37
N ALA A 81 -0.08 6.96 7.66
CA ALA A 81 0.62 8.22 7.83
C ALA A 81 0.38 9.11 6.59
N ARG A 82 0.40 10.41 6.77
CA ARG A 82 0.32 11.38 5.67
C ARG A 82 1.59 11.31 4.81
N ILE A 83 1.46 11.53 3.51
CA ILE A 83 2.62 11.63 2.61
C ILE A 83 3.60 12.68 3.15
N GLY A 84 4.86 12.30 3.29
CA GLY A 84 5.96 13.15 3.78
C GLY A 84 5.99 13.39 5.29
N HIS A 85 4.99 12.93 6.05
CA HIS A 85 4.93 13.18 7.49
C HIS A 85 5.72 12.13 8.30
N PHE A 86 7.03 12.23 8.27
CA PHE A 86 7.92 11.26 8.92
C PHE A 86 7.70 11.15 10.45
N VAL A 87 7.21 12.20 11.11
CA VAL A 87 6.92 12.16 12.57
C VAL A 87 5.70 11.28 12.86
N GLU A 88 4.65 11.30 12.03
CA GLU A 88 3.54 10.33 12.16
C GLU A 88 4.05 8.90 12.01
N ALA A 89 4.96 8.64 11.06
CA ALA A 89 5.56 7.32 10.89
C ALA A 89 6.42 6.91 12.10
N GLN A 90 7.18 7.84 12.69
CA GLN A 90 7.95 7.58 13.91
C GLN A 90 7.04 7.22 15.08
N LEU A 91 5.91 7.91 15.23
CA LEU A 91 4.92 7.60 16.25
C LEU A 91 4.33 6.20 16.06
N LEU A 92 3.92 5.85 14.84
CA LEU A 92 3.38 4.53 14.50
C LEU A 92 4.42 3.42 14.73
N GLU A 93 5.69 3.64 14.37
CA GLU A 93 6.76 2.68 14.66
C GLU A 93 6.99 2.50 16.17
N ALA A 94 6.98 3.59 16.94
CA ALA A 94 7.09 3.54 18.41
C ALA A 94 5.92 2.78 19.06
N MET A 95 4.73 2.85 18.47
CA MET A 95 3.54 2.07 18.86
C MET A 95 3.65 0.59 18.45
N ARG A 96 4.70 0.20 17.70
CA ARG A 96 4.91 -1.15 17.19
C ARG A 96 3.76 -1.64 16.32
N ILE A 97 3.27 -0.79 15.44
CA ILE A 97 2.31 -1.16 14.39
C ILE A 97 3.03 -2.10 13.42
N ASP A 98 2.28 -3.02 12.79
CA ASP A 98 2.88 -4.04 11.93
C ASP A 98 3.25 -3.51 10.55
N TYR A 99 2.45 -2.58 9.99
CA TYR A 99 2.71 -1.92 8.70
C TYR A 99 2.26 -0.45 8.74
N ILE A 100 3.01 0.43 8.08
CA ILE A 100 2.62 1.83 7.88
C ILE A 100 2.21 2.03 6.42
N ASP A 101 0.99 2.51 6.17
CA ASP A 101 0.55 2.96 4.85
C ASP A 101 0.78 4.47 4.71
N GLU A 102 1.82 4.87 3.96
CA GLU A 102 2.01 6.26 3.56
C GLU A 102 0.99 6.59 2.48
N SER A 103 -0.09 7.28 2.87
CA SER A 103 -1.34 7.23 2.13
C SER A 103 -1.79 8.57 1.56
N GLU A 104 -2.11 8.55 0.26
CA GLU A 104 -2.72 9.66 -0.47
C GLU A 104 -4.18 9.95 -0.08
N VAL A 105 -4.84 9.07 0.69
CA VAL A 105 -6.21 9.33 1.16
C VAL A 105 -6.23 10.33 2.32
N LEU A 106 -5.12 10.48 3.02
CA LEU A 106 -4.90 11.55 4.00
C LEU A 106 -4.42 12.82 3.28
N THR A 107 -4.56 13.96 3.93
CA THR A 107 -4.04 15.23 3.41
C THR A 107 -2.52 15.20 3.42
N PRO A 108 -1.81 15.37 2.29
CA PRO A 108 -0.35 15.38 2.28
C PRO A 108 0.23 16.42 3.24
N ALA A 109 1.33 16.08 3.89
CA ALA A 109 2.11 17.02 4.68
C ALA A 109 3.26 17.62 3.87
N ASP A 110 3.70 16.92 2.84
CA ASP A 110 4.73 17.34 1.89
C ASP A 110 4.27 16.98 0.47
N GLU A 111 4.29 17.94 -0.45
CA GLU A 111 3.88 17.73 -1.85
C GLU A 111 5.04 17.22 -2.71
N GLU A 112 6.28 17.42 -2.28
CA GLU A 112 7.48 17.08 -3.04
C GLU A 112 8.08 15.74 -2.58
N CYS A 113 8.20 15.55 -1.26
CA CYS A 113 8.92 14.43 -0.69
C CYS A 113 8.01 13.41 0.00
N HIS A 114 8.22 12.14 -0.32
CA HIS A 114 7.71 11.02 0.47
C HIS A 114 8.64 10.76 1.66
N ILE A 115 8.12 10.02 2.65
CA ILE A 115 8.92 9.58 3.81
C ILE A 115 10.09 8.72 3.33
N ASP A 116 11.31 8.99 3.81
CA ASP A 116 12.47 8.12 3.62
C ASP A 116 12.30 6.84 4.47
N LYS A 117 11.77 5.81 3.84
CA LYS A 117 11.44 4.53 4.49
C LYS A 117 12.68 3.76 4.94
N THR A 118 13.86 4.12 4.41
CA THR A 118 15.13 3.50 4.82
C THR A 118 15.52 3.84 6.26
N LYS A 119 14.91 4.86 6.86
CA LYS A 119 15.12 5.25 8.27
C LYS A 119 14.32 4.42 9.27
N PHE A 120 13.42 3.55 8.81
CA PHE A 120 12.49 2.78 9.64
C PHE A 120 12.78 1.29 9.58
N LEU A 121 12.39 0.56 10.60
CA LEU A 121 12.46 -0.90 10.63
C LEU A 121 11.14 -1.56 10.20
N ILE A 122 10.03 -0.86 10.33
CA ILE A 122 8.68 -1.31 9.99
C ILE A 122 8.47 -1.34 8.47
N PRO A 123 7.74 -2.33 7.90
CA PRO A 123 7.39 -2.34 6.49
C PRO A 123 6.41 -1.23 6.12
N PHE A 124 6.66 -0.58 4.99
CA PHE A 124 5.78 0.45 4.43
C PHE A 124 4.97 -0.09 3.24
N VAL A 125 3.72 0.36 3.20
CA VAL A 125 2.78 0.20 2.09
C VAL A 125 2.63 1.56 1.40
N CYS A 126 2.58 1.59 0.07
CA CYS A 126 2.34 2.81 -0.70
C CYS A 126 1.38 2.56 -1.86
N GLY A 127 0.58 3.57 -2.17
CA GLY A 127 -0.30 3.56 -3.33
C GLY A 127 0.44 3.83 -4.65
N ALA A 128 0.02 3.15 -5.73
CA ALA A 128 0.49 3.42 -7.07
C ALA A 128 -0.62 3.20 -8.10
N ARG A 129 -0.63 4.02 -9.16
CA ARG A 129 -1.56 3.93 -10.29
C ARG A 129 -0.96 3.23 -11.51
N ASN A 130 0.36 3.15 -11.56
CA ASN A 130 1.14 2.62 -12.67
C ASN A 130 2.50 2.11 -12.19
N LEU A 131 3.23 1.46 -13.08
CA LEU A 131 4.56 0.91 -12.78
C LEU A 131 5.57 1.98 -12.36
N GLY A 132 5.48 3.18 -12.95
CA GLY A 132 6.37 4.28 -12.61
C GLY A 132 6.24 4.72 -11.15
N GLU A 133 5.02 4.94 -10.68
CA GLU A 133 4.76 5.26 -9.27
C GLU A 133 5.22 4.11 -8.36
N ALA A 134 4.90 2.85 -8.71
CA ALA A 134 5.26 1.69 -7.92
C ALA A 134 6.77 1.57 -7.74
N LEU A 135 7.55 1.65 -8.82
CA LEU A 135 9.00 1.50 -8.74
C LEU A 135 9.68 2.66 -7.98
N ARG A 136 9.15 3.88 -8.07
CA ARG A 136 9.65 4.98 -7.23
C ARG A 136 9.40 4.72 -5.74
N ARG A 137 8.22 4.26 -5.37
CA ARG A 137 7.92 3.90 -3.96
C ARG A 137 8.79 2.74 -3.46
N ILE A 138 9.03 1.73 -4.31
CA ILE A 138 9.94 0.62 -3.99
C ILE A 138 11.39 1.12 -3.82
N ALA A 139 11.85 2.03 -4.67
CA ALA A 139 13.17 2.65 -4.54
C ALA A 139 13.35 3.42 -3.22
N GLU A 140 12.27 3.99 -2.69
CA GLU A 140 12.24 4.68 -1.39
C GLU A 140 12.15 3.69 -0.20
N GLY A 141 12.03 2.40 -0.45
CA GLY A 141 11.98 1.35 0.58
C GLY A 141 10.58 0.80 0.89
N ALA A 142 9.56 1.05 0.06
CA ALA A 142 8.26 0.42 0.23
C ALA A 142 8.37 -1.10 0.05
N ALA A 143 7.83 -1.87 1.00
CA ALA A 143 7.82 -3.33 1.00
C ALA A 143 6.54 -3.92 0.41
N MET A 144 5.54 -3.10 0.15
CA MET A 144 4.24 -3.46 -0.39
C MET A 144 3.68 -2.31 -1.23
N ILE A 145 3.07 -2.64 -2.34
CA ILE A 145 2.34 -1.70 -3.19
C ILE A 145 0.85 -2.04 -3.13
N ARG A 146 0.00 -1.01 -3.25
CA ARG A 146 -1.43 -1.15 -3.49
C ARG A 146 -1.89 -0.22 -4.61
N THR A 147 -3.01 -0.54 -5.27
CA THR A 147 -3.66 0.42 -6.16
C THR A 147 -4.20 1.59 -5.33
N LYS A 148 -4.30 2.77 -5.94
CA LYS A 148 -4.91 3.94 -5.28
C LYS A 148 -6.42 3.83 -5.24
N GLY A 149 -7.06 3.51 -6.37
CA GLY A 149 -8.51 3.39 -6.48
C GLY A 149 -9.28 4.60 -5.96
N GLU A 150 -10.54 4.40 -5.61
CA GLU A 150 -11.40 5.39 -4.92
C GLU A 150 -11.87 4.81 -3.59
N ALA A 151 -11.06 4.96 -2.55
CA ALA A 151 -11.33 4.40 -1.25
C ALA A 151 -12.66 4.89 -0.65
N GLY A 152 -13.45 3.96 -0.10
CA GLY A 152 -14.71 4.23 0.58
C GLY A 152 -15.92 4.52 -0.31
N THR A 153 -15.79 4.45 -1.65
CA THR A 153 -16.92 4.75 -2.57
C THR A 153 -17.74 3.52 -2.97
N GLY A 154 -17.20 2.31 -2.79
CA GLY A 154 -17.80 1.08 -3.32
C GLY A 154 -17.72 0.96 -4.85
N ASN A 155 -16.95 1.84 -5.51
CA ASN A 155 -16.74 1.83 -6.96
C ASN A 155 -15.33 1.35 -7.29
N VAL A 156 -15.21 0.16 -7.88
CA VAL A 156 -13.93 -0.49 -8.17
C VAL A 156 -13.31 -0.06 -9.50
N VAL A 157 -13.96 0.78 -10.31
CA VAL A 157 -13.50 1.09 -11.68
C VAL A 157 -12.07 1.64 -11.71
N GLU A 158 -11.70 2.49 -10.78
CA GLU A 158 -10.35 3.05 -10.72
C GLU A 158 -9.32 2.01 -10.25
N ALA A 159 -9.68 1.16 -9.28
CA ALA A 159 -8.81 0.05 -8.86
C ALA A 159 -8.55 -0.93 -10.02
N VAL A 160 -9.58 -1.29 -10.79
CA VAL A 160 -9.46 -2.10 -12.01
C VAL A 160 -8.56 -1.42 -13.04
N ARG A 161 -8.74 -0.12 -13.27
CA ARG A 161 -7.91 0.65 -14.21
C ARG A 161 -6.43 0.62 -13.81
N HIS A 162 -6.13 0.87 -12.55
CA HIS A 162 -4.76 0.86 -12.03
C HIS A 162 -4.14 -0.53 -12.12
N MET A 163 -4.87 -1.58 -11.75
CA MET A 163 -4.38 -2.95 -11.83
C MET A 163 -4.09 -3.35 -13.28
N ARG A 164 -5.01 -3.07 -14.21
CA ARG A 164 -4.80 -3.34 -15.64
C ARG A 164 -3.64 -2.55 -16.23
N THR A 165 -3.46 -1.29 -15.82
CA THR A 165 -2.33 -0.47 -16.25
C THR A 165 -1.01 -1.06 -15.74
N MET A 166 -0.92 -1.37 -14.45
CA MET A 166 0.25 -2.01 -13.85
C MET A 166 0.64 -3.30 -14.59
N ASN A 167 -0.33 -4.20 -14.78
CA ASN A 167 -0.09 -5.49 -15.43
C ASN A 167 0.29 -5.35 -16.91
N ARG A 168 -0.25 -4.37 -17.62
CA ARG A 168 0.12 -4.07 -19.01
C ARG A 168 1.56 -3.60 -19.09
N GLU A 169 1.96 -2.65 -18.25
CA GLU A 169 3.31 -2.08 -18.23
C GLU A 169 4.35 -3.10 -17.79
N ILE A 170 4.04 -3.97 -16.82
CA ILE A 170 4.90 -5.09 -16.45
C ILE A 170 5.10 -6.05 -17.62
N ARG A 171 4.02 -6.45 -18.33
CA ARG A 171 4.14 -7.33 -19.50
C ARG A 171 4.95 -6.69 -20.62
N GLN A 172 4.74 -5.39 -20.88
CA GLN A 172 5.51 -4.65 -21.88
C GLN A 172 7.01 -4.71 -21.55
N LEU A 173 7.37 -4.41 -20.30
CA LEU A 173 8.75 -4.42 -19.84
C LEU A 173 9.36 -5.83 -19.89
N ALA A 174 8.62 -6.85 -19.48
CA ALA A 174 9.08 -8.23 -19.47
C ALA A 174 9.41 -8.77 -20.89
N GLN A 175 8.67 -8.32 -21.91
CA GLN A 175 8.85 -8.73 -23.30
C GLN A 175 9.83 -7.89 -24.09
N MET A 176 10.22 -6.72 -23.57
CA MET A 176 11.11 -5.76 -24.22
C MET A 176 12.54 -6.32 -24.34
N PRO A 177 13.28 -6.10 -25.44
CA PRO A 177 14.71 -6.36 -25.49
C PRO A 177 15.46 -5.60 -24.38
N VAL A 178 16.53 -6.22 -23.85
CA VAL A 178 17.24 -5.64 -22.68
C VAL A 178 17.87 -4.28 -22.98
N GLU A 179 18.35 -4.09 -24.19
CA GLU A 179 18.94 -2.84 -24.67
C GLU A 179 17.93 -1.67 -24.71
N GLU A 180 16.63 -1.97 -24.83
CA GLU A 180 15.58 -0.95 -24.84
C GLU A 180 15.13 -0.53 -23.43
N VAL A 181 15.44 -1.33 -22.39
CA VAL A 181 15.04 -1.05 -21.00
C VAL A 181 15.56 0.30 -20.53
N THR A 182 16.78 0.69 -20.93
CA THR A 182 17.36 2.00 -20.58
C THR A 182 16.49 3.14 -21.10
N GLY A 183 16.07 3.08 -22.37
CA GLY A 183 15.19 4.07 -22.98
C GLY A 183 13.82 4.11 -22.32
N PHE A 184 13.23 2.95 -22.06
CA PHE A 184 11.96 2.83 -21.35
C PHE A 184 12.03 3.42 -19.94
N ALA A 185 13.04 3.07 -19.17
CA ALA A 185 13.26 3.59 -17.82
C ALA A 185 13.39 5.12 -17.83
N LYS A 186 14.20 5.68 -18.74
CA LYS A 186 14.38 7.13 -18.90
C LYS A 186 13.07 7.83 -19.23
N THR A 187 12.33 7.33 -20.22
CA THR A 187 11.06 7.93 -20.67
C THR A 187 10.00 7.92 -19.58
N ASN A 188 9.93 6.87 -18.75
CA ASN A 188 8.92 6.70 -17.72
C ASN A 188 9.38 7.14 -16.31
N GLY A 189 10.60 7.69 -16.19
CA GLY A 189 11.15 8.13 -14.90
C GLY A 189 11.30 6.99 -13.90
N LEU A 190 11.77 5.80 -14.37
CA LEU A 190 11.95 4.60 -13.55
C LEU A 190 13.38 4.45 -13.06
N PRO A 191 13.60 3.95 -11.84
CA PRO A 191 14.90 3.44 -11.43
C PRO A 191 15.32 2.25 -12.31
N TYR A 192 16.41 2.38 -13.04
CA TYR A 192 16.86 1.41 -14.05
C TYR A 192 17.01 0.00 -13.50
N GLU A 193 17.69 -0.15 -12.35
CA GLU A 193 17.90 -1.46 -11.70
C GLU A 193 16.58 -2.16 -11.32
N LEU A 194 15.58 -1.40 -10.87
CA LEU A 194 14.27 -1.94 -10.58
C LEU A 194 13.51 -2.30 -11.86
N ALA A 195 13.67 -1.55 -12.93
CA ALA A 195 13.09 -1.91 -14.23
C ALA A 195 13.68 -3.23 -14.75
N LEU A 196 14.99 -3.43 -14.65
CA LEU A 196 15.64 -4.71 -14.98
C LEU A 196 15.08 -5.85 -14.11
N LYS A 197 14.96 -5.62 -12.80
CA LYS A 197 14.43 -6.63 -11.88
C LYS A 197 12.97 -7.01 -12.21
N VAL A 198 12.13 -6.05 -12.57
CA VAL A 198 10.75 -6.32 -13.03
C VAL A 198 10.75 -7.11 -14.34
N LYS A 199 11.63 -6.76 -15.29
CA LYS A 199 11.79 -7.51 -16.54
C LYS A 199 12.14 -8.98 -16.28
N GLU A 200 13.10 -9.25 -15.42
CA GLU A 200 13.53 -10.60 -15.05
C GLU A 200 12.44 -11.40 -14.35
N LEU A 201 11.75 -10.77 -13.40
CA LEU A 201 10.72 -11.42 -12.58
C LEU A 201 9.37 -11.58 -13.29
N GLY A 202 9.09 -10.74 -14.31
CA GLY A 202 7.76 -10.63 -14.92
C GLY A 202 6.67 -10.12 -13.95
N ARG A 203 7.08 -9.54 -12.82
CA ARG A 203 6.21 -8.99 -11.76
C ARG A 203 6.94 -7.95 -10.94
N LEU A 204 6.22 -7.23 -10.07
CA LEU A 204 6.86 -6.39 -9.07
C LEU A 204 7.74 -7.22 -8.11
N PRO A 205 8.86 -6.67 -7.61
CA PRO A 205 9.70 -7.32 -6.61
C PRO A 205 9.05 -7.41 -5.22
N VAL A 206 7.94 -6.71 -5.02
CA VAL A 206 7.13 -6.72 -3.78
C VAL A 206 5.70 -7.13 -4.10
N VAL A 207 4.91 -7.51 -3.09
CA VAL A 207 3.49 -7.84 -3.26
C VAL A 207 2.70 -6.59 -3.64
N ASN A 208 1.71 -6.76 -4.53
CA ASN A 208 0.78 -5.71 -4.93
C ASN A 208 -0.65 -6.11 -4.55
N PHE A 209 -1.36 -5.21 -3.87
CA PHE A 209 -2.75 -5.39 -3.49
C PHE A 209 -3.65 -4.45 -4.30
N ALA A 210 -4.81 -4.93 -4.70
CA ALA A 210 -5.86 -4.05 -5.20
C ALA A 210 -6.56 -3.37 -4.01
N ALA A 211 -6.69 -2.06 -4.08
CA ALA A 211 -7.36 -1.25 -3.07
C ALA A 211 -8.17 -0.13 -3.70
N GLY A 212 -9.17 0.36 -2.96
CA GLY A 212 -10.02 1.48 -3.35
C GLY A 212 -11.33 1.05 -4.00
N GLY A 213 -12.42 1.21 -3.26
CA GLY A 213 -13.78 0.93 -3.73
C GLY A 213 -14.21 -0.54 -3.66
N ILE A 214 -13.41 -1.43 -3.10
CA ILE A 214 -13.77 -2.84 -2.92
C ILE A 214 -14.74 -2.93 -1.74
N ALA A 215 -15.97 -3.36 -2.00
CA ALA A 215 -17.04 -3.39 -1.02
C ALA A 215 -17.70 -4.76 -0.86
N THR A 216 -17.53 -5.67 -1.83
CA THR A 216 -18.17 -6.96 -1.83
C THR A 216 -17.18 -8.11 -2.06
N PRO A 217 -17.53 -9.35 -1.68
CA PRO A 217 -16.71 -10.52 -2.02
C PRO A 217 -16.51 -10.69 -3.54
N ALA A 218 -17.50 -10.28 -4.36
CA ALA A 218 -17.40 -10.33 -5.82
C ALA A 218 -16.35 -9.34 -6.34
N ASP A 219 -16.27 -8.14 -5.76
CA ASP A 219 -15.22 -7.17 -6.10
C ASP A 219 -13.84 -7.71 -5.74
N ALA A 220 -13.69 -8.30 -4.56
CA ALA A 220 -12.44 -8.94 -4.13
C ALA A 220 -12.04 -10.08 -5.09
N ALA A 221 -12.99 -10.95 -5.46
CA ALA A 221 -12.76 -12.02 -6.42
C ALA A 221 -12.35 -11.49 -7.81
N LEU A 222 -12.98 -10.40 -8.28
CA LEU A 222 -12.59 -9.72 -9.51
C LEU A 222 -11.13 -9.28 -9.47
N MET A 223 -10.72 -8.62 -8.37
CA MET A 223 -9.34 -8.14 -8.22
C MET A 223 -8.33 -9.29 -8.17
N MET A 224 -8.65 -10.37 -7.47
CA MET A 224 -7.81 -11.58 -7.41
C MET A 224 -7.60 -12.22 -8.80
N GLN A 225 -8.62 -12.18 -9.67
CA GLN A 225 -8.53 -12.74 -11.04
C GLN A 225 -7.83 -11.80 -12.02
N LEU A 226 -7.71 -10.52 -11.70
CA LEU A 226 -6.95 -9.57 -12.51
C LEU A 226 -5.43 -9.67 -12.27
N GLY A 227 -4.99 -10.27 -11.17
CA GLY A 227 -3.59 -10.56 -10.86
C GLY A 227 -3.05 -9.83 -9.65
#